data_9fda81d08540fce600127b70dfd925f4
#
_entry.id   9fda81d08540fce600127b70dfd925f4
#
_cell.length_a   1.000
_cell.length_b   1.000
_cell.length_c   1.000
_cell.angle_alpha   90.00
_cell.angle_beta   90.00
_cell.angle_gamma   90.00
#
_symmetry.space_group_name_H-M   'P 1'
#
loop_
_entity.id
_entity.type
_entity.pdbx_description
1 polymer ?
#
loop_
_entity_poly.entity_id
_entity_poly.type
_entity_poly.pdbx_seq_one_letter_code
_entity_poly.pdbx_strand_id
1 'polypeptide(L)'
;MVTRIRKDSPASGAAGRTAVQALSGALGLEGERMSKVDTAWLRMDSATNLMMIVGVWILRPGITREALAQRVKDRLLPYRRFTQTAQPDAAGAQWVDDAGFDLDRHVCTHRLEHRRGQSPQAALQARVGTLAMMPLDPAHPLWQFELIEDYQG
;
A
#
# COMPACT_ATOMS: atom_id res chain seq x y z
N MET A 1 -11.28 9.71 3.43
CA MET A 1 -10.11 9.06 2.84
C MET A 1 -10.07 7.61 3.26
N VAL A 2 -9.87 6.71 2.33
CA VAL A 2 -9.66 5.28 2.59
C VAL A 2 -8.23 4.93 2.22
N THR A 3 -7.54 4.15 3.03
CA THR A 3 -6.24 3.59 2.68
C THR A 3 -6.29 2.07 2.76
N ARG A 4 -5.53 1.45 1.87
CA ARG A 4 -5.29 0.02 1.86
C ARG A 4 -3.79 -0.21 1.89
N ILE A 5 -3.33 -0.97 2.84
CA ILE A 5 -1.92 -1.30 3.03
C ILE A 5 -1.84 -2.79 3.35
N ARG A 6 -0.91 -3.48 2.71
CA ARG A 6 -0.58 -4.83 3.13
C ARG A 6 0.10 -4.80 4.50
N LYS A 7 -0.22 -5.74 5.36
CA LYS A 7 0.34 -5.81 6.70
C LYS A 7 1.81 -6.20 6.64
N ASP A 8 2.68 -5.22 6.85
CA ASP A 8 4.11 -5.42 7.02
C ASP A 8 4.48 -5.18 8.49
N SER A 9 5.39 -5.96 9.02
CA SER A 9 5.95 -5.67 10.34
C SER A 9 6.88 -4.47 10.24
N PRO A 10 6.92 -3.56 11.26
CA PRO A 10 7.88 -2.48 11.27
C PRO A 10 9.30 -3.06 11.21
N ALA A 11 10.12 -2.54 10.31
CA ALA A 11 11.49 -2.97 10.09
C ALA A 11 12.27 -3.01 11.41
N SER A 12 12.66 -4.18 11.83
CA SER A 12 13.63 -4.38 12.92
C SER A 12 14.97 -3.83 12.47
N GLY A 13 15.55 -3.00 13.31
CA GLY A 13 16.68 -2.12 13.09
C GLY A 13 17.87 -2.68 12.34
N ALA A 14 18.55 -1.76 11.72
CA ALA A 14 19.83 -1.91 11.07
C ALA A 14 20.89 -2.51 12.00
N ALA A 15 21.23 -3.79 11.79
CA ALA A 15 22.50 -4.36 12.25
C ALA A 15 22.87 -5.56 11.35
N GLY A 16 23.98 -5.43 10.64
CA GLY A 16 24.66 -6.55 10.01
C GLY A 16 24.37 -6.76 8.53
N ARG A 17 24.94 -5.95 7.64
CA ARG A 17 25.14 -6.33 6.25
C ARG A 17 26.12 -7.50 6.21
N THR A 18 25.61 -8.70 5.95
CA THR A 18 26.45 -9.87 5.77
C THR A 18 27.21 -9.78 4.44
N ALA A 19 28.37 -10.46 4.35
CA ALA A 19 29.18 -10.52 3.11
C ALA A 19 28.39 -10.97 1.88
N VAL A 20 27.30 -11.71 2.08
CA VAL A 20 26.35 -12.15 1.02
C VAL A 20 25.59 -10.96 0.42
N GLN A 21 25.18 -9.95 1.22
CA GLN A 21 24.55 -8.73 0.70
C GLN A 21 25.53 -7.85 -0.10
N ALA A 22 26.81 -7.83 0.30
CA ALA A 22 27.84 -7.12 -0.44
C ALA A 22 28.12 -7.77 -1.81
N LEU A 23 28.07 -9.09 -1.89
CA LEU A 23 28.22 -9.84 -3.14
C LEU A 23 26.99 -9.72 -4.06
N SER A 24 25.79 -9.67 -3.49
CA SER A 24 24.54 -9.46 -4.26
C SER A 24 24.48 -8.05 -4.87
N GLY A 25 24.95 -7.02 -4.16
CA GLY A 25 25.06 -5.65 -4.68
C GLY A 25 26.08 -5.55 -5.82
N ALA A 26 27.20 -6.29 -5.75
CA ALA A 26 28.22 -6.34 -6.83
C ALA A 26 27.73 -7.06 -8.10
N LEU A 27 26.69 -7.91 -7.98
CA LEU A 27 26.07 -8.65 -9.11
C LEU A 27 24.79 -7.99 -9.64
N GLY A 28 24.44 -6.77 -9.18
CA GLY A 28 23.25 -6.05 -9.63
C GLY A 28 21.93 -6.66 -9.15
N LEU A 29 21.97 -7.57 -8.18
CA LEU A 29 20.79 -8.16 -7.54
C LEU A 29 20.38 -7.29 -6.34
N GLU A 30 19.97 -6.05 -6.58
CA GLU A 30 19.64 -5.04 -5.58
C GLU A 30 18.26 -5.25 -4.95
N GLY A 31 18.06 -6.36 -4.26
CA GLY A 31 16.88 -6.60 -3.43
C GLY A 31 17.25 -6.69 -1.94
N GLU A 32 16.49 -6.03 -1.08
CA GLU A 32 16.57 -6.26 0.37
C GLU A 32 15.76 -7.51 0.72
N ARG A 33 16.38 -8.47 1.45
CA ARG A 33 15.64 -9.67 1.87
C ARG A 33 14.47 -9.32 2.75
N MET A 34 13.32 -9.87 2.41
CA MET A 34 12.11 -9.76 3.23
C MET A 34 12.27 -10.58 4.52
N SER A 35 11.73 -10.06 5.63
CA SER A 35 11.70 -10.81 6.88
C SER A 35 10.89 -12.10 6.72
N LYS A 36 11.17 -13.12 7.56
CA LYS A 36 10.39 -14.38 7.55
C LYS A 36 8.91 -14.14 7.85
N VAL A 37 8.60 -13.17 8.71
CA VAL A 37 7.23 -12.80 9.07
C VAL A 37 6.52 -12.17 7.88
N ASP A 38 7.14 -11.19 7.23
CA ASP A 38 6.55 -10.54 6.04
C ASP A 38 6.38 -11.53 4.89
N THR A 39 7.38 -12.43 4.70
CA THR A 39 7.28 -13.53 3.72
C THR A 39 6.10 -14.46 4.02
N ALA A 40 5.85 -14.77 5.30
CA ALA A 40 4.69 -15.58 5.68
C ALA A 40 3.38 -14.87 5.34
N TRP A 41 3.25 -13.58 5.65
CA TRP A 41 2.10 -12.77 5.28
C TRP A 41 1.90 -12.71 3.75
N LEU A 42 3.00 -12.54 3.00
CA LEU A 42 2.97 -12.53 1.54
C LEU A 42 2.42 -13.85 0.97
N ARG A 43 2.80 -14.98 1.56
CA ARG A 43 2.35 -16.32 1.13
C ARG A 43 0.93 -16.65 1.54
N MET A 44 0.43 -16.06 2.62
CA MET A 44 -0.94 -16.25 3.09
C MET A 44 -1.95 -15.43 2.29
N ASP A 45 -1.48 -14.42 1.54
CA ASP A 45 -2.32 -13.59 0.70
C ASP A 45 -2.82 -14.37 -0.51
N SER A 46 -4.12 -14.41 -0.68
CA SER A 46 -4.79 -15.13 -1.77
C SER A 46 -6.10 -14.44 -2.13
N ALA A 47 -6.70 -14.80 -3.25
CA ALA A 47 -7.99 -14.24 -3.67
C ALA A 47 -9.12 -14.45 -2.64
N THR A 48 -9.01 -15.49 -1.80
CA THR A 48 -9.99 -15.80 -0.76
C THR A 48 -9.57 -15.34 0.63
N ASN A 49 -8.35 -14.84 0.79
CA ASN A 49 -7.80 -14.38 2.06
C ASN A 49 -6.85 -13.21 1.84
N LEU A 50 -7.42 -12.02 1.62
CA LEU A 50 -6.62 -10.81 1.39
C LEU A 50 -5.94 -10.38 2.69
N MET A 51 -4.60 -10.43 2.71
CA MET A 51 -3.76 -9.98 3.83
C MET A 51 -3.53 -8.47 3.77
N MET A 52 -4.61 -7.70 3.81
CA MET A 52 -4.66 -6.27 3.62
C MET A 52 -5.34 -5.58 4.80
N ILE A 53 -4.83 -4.42 5.19
CA ILE A 53 -5.47 -3.55 6.18
C ILE A 53 -6.20 -2.44 5.43
N VAL A 54 -7.48 -2.24 5.75
CA VAL A 54 -8.27 -1.12 5.25
C VAL A 54 -8.55 -0.16 6.40
N GLY A 55 -8.08 1.08 6.27
CA GLY A 55 -8.32 2.16 7.23
C GLY A 55 -9.22 3.24 6.62
N VAL A 56 -10.11 3.82 7.42
CA VAL A 56 -11.00 4.91 7.00
C VAL A 56 -10.79 6.11 7.90
N TRP A 57 -10.53 7.28 7.30
CA TRP A 57 -10.40 8.55 8.01
C TRP A 57 -11.40 9.57 7.48
N ILE A 58 -12.17 10.18 8.36
CA ILE A 58 -13.03 11.32 8.05
C ILE A 58 -12.25 12.58 8.42
N LEU A 59 -11.93 13.40 7.42
CA LEU A 59 -11.11 14.59 7.57
C LEU A 59 -11.99 15.84 7.64
N ARG A 60 -11.74 16.71 8.62
CA ARG A 60 -12.37 18.03 8.76
C ARG A 60 -11.30 19.07 9.12
N PRO A 61 -11.07 20.13 8.32
CA PRO A 61 -11.66 20.34 6.98
C PRO A 61 -11.21 19.27 5.99
N GLY A 62 -11.89 19.19 4.85
CA GLY A 62 -11.50 18.31 3.75
C GLY A 62 -10.12 18.63 3.21
N ILE A 63 -9.54 17.71 2.47
CA ILE A 63 -8.25 17.85 1.81
C ILE A 63 -8.43 17.60 0.32
N THR A 64 -7.68 18.31 -0.53
CA THR A 64 -7.66 18.03 -1.97
C THR A 64 -6.74 16.85 -2.28
N ARG A 65 -6.92 16.25 -3.47
CA ARG A 65 -6.03 15.17 -3.95
C ARG A 65 -4.57 15.62 -4.00
N GLU A 66 -4.32 16.83 -4.49
CA GLU A 66 -2.98 17.40 -4.63
C GLU A 66 -2.33 17.57 -3.26
N ALA A 67 -3.07 18.09 -2.29
CA ALA A 67 -2.57 18.26 -0.92
C ALA A 67 -2.32 16.90 -0.25
N LEU A 68 -3.15 15.87 -0.52
CA LEU A 68 -2.90 14.51 -0.07
C LEU A 68 -1.65 13.92 -0.73
N ALA A 69 -1.54 14.03 -2.05
CA ALA A 69 -0.37 13.55 -2.80
C ALA A 69 0.93 14.22 -2.32
N GLN A 70 0.90 15.53 -2.07
CA GLN A 70 2.07 16.24 -1.52
C GLN A 70 2.45 15.71 -0.13
N ARG A 71 1.48 15.49 0.75
CA ARG A 71 1.76 14.89 2.08
C ARG A 71 2.35 13.49 1.99
N VAL A 72 1.87 12.67 1.05
CA VAL A 72 2.43 11.33 0.79
C VAL A 72 3.88 11.46 0.33
N LYS A 73 4.16 12.36 -0.63
CA LYS A 73 5.53 12.64 -1.08
C LYS A 73 6.44 13.01 0.08
N ASP A 74 6.01 13.93 0.94
CA ASP A 74 6.86 14.49 2.00
C ASP A 74 7.04 13.54 3.18
N ARG A 75 6.06 12.67 3.45
CA ARG A 75 6.00 11.90 4.69
C ARG A 75 6.15 10.40 4.53
N LEU A 76 5.77 9.84 3.39
CA LEU A 76 5.82 8.39 3.16
C LEU A 76 6.91 7.99 2.16
N LEU A 77 7.06 8.70 1.04
CA LEU A 77 8.05 8.33 0.03
C LEU A 77 9.52 8.45 0.47
N PRO A 78 9.92 9.23 1.50
CA PRO A 78 11.26 9.10 2.08
C PRO A 78 11.58 7.70 2.64
N TYR A 79 10.57 6.91 2.95
CA TYR A 79 10.74 5.52 3.37
C TYR A 79 10.67 4.61 2.14
N ARG A 80 11.79 4.02 1.76
CA ARG A 80 11.96 3.17 0.56
C ARG A 80 10.86 2.11 0.40
N ARG A 81 10.31 1.60 1.50
CA ARG A 81 9.25 0.57 1.49
C ARG A 81 8.00 1.01 0.73
N PHE A 82 7.73 2.32 0.66
CA PHE A 82 6.60 2.84 -0.12
C PHE A 82 6.83 2.92 -1.63
N THR A 83 8.05 2.65 -2.09
CA THR A 83 8.41 2.61 -3.53
C THR A 83 8.94 1.24 -3.96
N GLN A 84 8.78 0.20 -3.11
CA GLN A 84 9.29 -1.14 -3.37
C GLN A 84 8.15 -2.14 -3.60
N THR A 85 8.38 -3.08 -4.49
CA THR A 85 7.54 -4.26 -4.71
C THR A 85 8.04 -5.45 -3.92
N ALA A 86 7.14 -6.35 -3.56
CA ALA A 86 7.46 -7.62 -2.92
C ALA A 86 7.62 -8.70 -4.00
N GLN A 87 8.83 -9.20 -4.23
CA GLN A 87 9.10 -10.23 -5.23
C GLN A 87 9.40 -11.57 -4.58
N PRO A 88 8.53 -12.58 -4.73
CA PRO A 88 8.79 -13.95 -4.28
C PRO A 88 9.96 -14.59 -5.04
N ASP A 89 10.76 -15.39 -4.34
CA ASP A 89 11.80 -16.23 -4.91
C ASP A 89 11.89 -17.61 -4.22
N ALA A 90 12.80 -18.46 -4.66
CA ALA A 90 12.96 -19.81 -4.12
C ALA A 90 13.38 -19.82 -2.62
N ALA A 91 14.01 -18.76 -2.12
CA ALA A 91 14.46 -18.64 -0.73
C ALA A 91 13.49 -17.82 0.15
N GLY A 92 12.36 -17.34 -0.41
CA GLY A 92 11.36 -16.54 0.29
C GLY A 92 10.82 -15.40 -0.54
N ALA A 93 11.22 -14.17 -0.23
CA ALA A 93 10.90 -12.97 -0.98
C ALA A 93 11.92 -11.86 -0.73
N GLN A 94 11.92 -10.86 -1.59
CA GLN A 94 12.78 -9.68 -1.49
C GLN A 94 11.99 -8.41 -1.83
N TRP A 95 12.43 -7.30 -1.26
CA TRP A 95 11.96 -5.97 -1.61
C TRP A 95 12.81 -5.41 -2.74
N VAL A 96 12.19 -5.03 -3.84
CA VAL A 96 12.86 -4.48 -5.02
C VAL A 96 12.28 -3.12 -5.35
N ASP A 97 13.13 -2.15 -5.65
CA ASP A 97 12.67 -0.81 -6.04
C ASP A 97 11.82 -0.90 -7.32
N ASP A 98 10.64 -0.29 -7.31
CA ASP A 98 9.77 -0.20 -8.50
C ASP A 98 10.27 0.91 -9.41
N ALA A 99 10.97 0.55 -10.49
CA ALA A 99 11.46 1.50 -11.48
C ALA A 99 10.32 2.24 -12.23
N GLY A 100 9.12 1.67 -12.22
CA GLY A 100 7.91 2.26 -12.80
C GLY A 100 6.99 2.91 -11.77
N PHE A 101 7.50 3.24 -10.56
CA PHE A 101 6.68 3.85 -9.52
C PHE A 101 5.99 5.12 -9.99
N ASP A 102 4.69 5.16 -9.85
CA ASP A 102 3.85 6.30 -10.18
C ASP A 102 2.89 6.60 -9.03
N LEU A 103 3.05 7.75 -8.40
CA LEU A 103 2.22 8.16 -7.26
C LEU A 103 0.73 8.26 -7.62
N ASP A 104 0.39 8.57 -8.87
CA ASP A 104 -0.99 8.72 -9.31
C ASP A 104 -1.77 7.38 -9.29
N ARG A 105 -1.07 6.26 -9.35
CA ARG A 105 -1.66 4.92 -9.12
C ARG A 105 -2.02 4.68 -7.66
N HIS A 106 -1.30 5.34 -6.76
CA HIS A 106 -1.40 5.12 -5.30
C HIS A 106 -2.27 6.15 -4.59
N VAL A 107 -2.49 7.33 -5.18
CA VAL A 107 -3.34 8.38 -4.64
C VAL A 107 -4.46 8.68 -5.63
N CYS A 108 -5.57 8.00 -5.46
CA CYS A 108 -6.74 8.08 -6.34
C CYS A 108 -7.85 8.94 -5.72
N THR A 109 -8.78 9.39 -6.56
CA THR A 109 -9.99 10.07 -6.12
C THR A 109 -11.21 9.26 -6.53
N HIS A 110 -12.22 9.23 -5.67
CA HIS A 110 -13.51 8.64 -5.98
C HIS A 110 -14.63 9.54 -5.49
N ARG A 111 -15.53 9.92 -6.40
CA ARG A 111 -16.77 10.63 -6.05
C ARG A 111 -17.79 9.62 -5.54
N LEU A 112 -18.29 9.85 -4.34
CA LEU A 112 -19.25 8.95 -3.72
C LEU A 112 -20.64 9.12 -4.37
N GLU A 113 -21.13 8.07 -5.02
CA GLU A 113 -22.47 8.04 -5.57
C GLU A 113 -23.47 7.62 -4.49
N HIS A 114 -24.55 8.41 -4.38
CA HIS A 114 -25.65 8.13 -3.47
C HIS A 114 -26.85 7.58 -4.25
N ARG A 115 -27.34 6.42 -3.87
CA ARG A 115 -28.62 5.91 -4.35
C ARG A 115 -29.78 6.65 -3.67
N ARG A 116 -30.91 6.77 -4.34
CA ARG A 116 -32.09 7.40 -3.76
C ARG A 116 -32.47 6.75 -2.43
N GLY A 117 -32.51 7.53 -1.35
CA GLY A 117 -32.82 7.06 0.00
C GLY A 117 -31.64 6.42 0.76
N GLN A 118 -30.45 6.36 0.17
CA GLN A 118 -29.25 5.86 0.84
C GLN A 118 -28.59 6.97 1.66
N SER A 119 -28.26 6.69 2.91
CA SER A 119 -27.50 7.64 3.74
C SER A 119 -26.03 7.73 3.25
N PRO A 120 -25.35 8.88 3.47
CA PRO A 120 -23.91 9.02 3.17
C PRO A 120 -23.07 7.93 3.81
N GLN A 121 -23.37 7.57 5.06
CA GLN A 121 -22.68 6.50 5.77
C GLN A 121 -22.84 5.14 5.09
N ALA A 122 -24.05 4.80 4.65
CA ALA A 122 -24.31 3.53 3.96
C ALA A 122 -23.62 3.49 2.58
N ALA A 123 -23.56 4.62 1.86
CA ALA A 123 -22.81 4.72 0.61
C ALA A 123 -21.31 4.53 0.84
N LEU A 124 -20.74 5.19 1.85
CA LEU A 124 -19.32 5.01 2.23
C LEU A 124 -19.01 3.57 2.64
N GLN A 125 -19.86 2.95 3.46
CA GLN A 125 -19.70 1.55 3.88
C GLN A 125 -19.70 0.59 2.68
N ALA A 126 -20.60 0.81 1.72
CA ALA A 126 -20.64 0.01 0.49
C ALA A 126 -19.34 0.16 -0.33
N ARG A 127 -18.82 1.40 -0.47
CA ARG A 127 -17.54 1.64 -1.15
C ARG A 127 -16.37 0.98 -0.42
N VAL A 128 -16.29 1.13 0.88
CA VAL A 128 -15.25 0.49 1.72
C VAL A 128 -15.32 -1.03 1.59
N GLY A 129 -16.52 -1.61 1.62
CA GLY A 129 -16.71 -3.06 1.40
C GLY A 129 -16.19 -3.51 0.04
N THR A 130 -16.46 -2.75 -1.02
CA THR A 130 -15.91 -3.04 -2.36
C THR A 130 -14.37 -2.99 -2.34
N LEU A 131 -13.78 -1.95 -1.75
CA LEU A 131 -12.33 -1.80 -1.67
C LEU A 131 -11.67 -2.91 -0.85
N ALA A 132 -12.32 -3.37 0.21
CA ALA A 132 -11.81 -4.44 1.07
C ALA A 132 -11.79 -5.81 0.37
N MET A 133 -12.56 -5.97 -0.70
CA MET A 133 -12.60 -7.20 -1.51
C MET A 133 -11.74 -7.15 -2.76
N MET A 134 -11.11 -6.00 -3.05
CA MET A 134 -10.26 -5.83 -4.23
C MET A 134 -8.79 -6.01 -3.83
N PRO A 135 -8.07 -6.97 -4.41
CA PRO A 135 -6.64 -7.13 -4.14
C PRO A 135 -5.84 -5.92 -4.65
N LEU A 136 -4.71 -5.64 -4.00
CA LEU A 136 -3.71 -4.71 -4.53
C LEU A 136 -2.91 -5.42 -5.62
N ASP A 137 -2.51 -4.67 -6.67
CA ASP A 137 -1.69 -5.20 -7.76
C ASP A 137 -0.27 -5.52 -7.26
N PRO A 138 0.18 -6.78 -7.30
CA PRO A 138 1.51 -7.17 -6.83
C PRO A 138 2.66 -6.65 -7.71
N ALA A 139 2.39 -6.15 -8.91
CA ALA A 139 3.39 -5.53 -9.78
C ALA A 139 3.85 -4.15 -9.25
N HIS A 140 3.15 -3.59 -8.27
CA HIS A 140 3.41 -2.27 -7.68
C HIS A 140 3.53 -2.36 -6.15
N PRO A 141 4.01 -1.29 -5.47
CA PRO A 141 3.98 -1.21 -4.02
C PRO A 141 2.58 -1.43 -3.46
N LEU A 142 2.46 -2.29 -2.43
CA LEU A 142 1.18 -2.83 -1.95
C LEU A 142 0.47 -1.86 -0.99
N TRP A 143 0.17 -0.67 -1.46
CA TRP A 143 -0.60 0.33 -0.73
C TRP A 143 -1.38 1.24 -1.69
N GLN A 144 -2.48 1.82 -1.21
CA GLN A 144 -3.27 2.80 -1.95
C GLN A 144 -4.03 3.71 -1.00
N PHE A 145 -4.10 4.99 -1.31
CA PHE A 145 -5.03 5.95 -0.73
C PHE A 145 -6.12 6.28 -1.74
N GLU A 146 -7.36 6.24 -1.31
CA GLU A 146 -8.49 6.72 -2.09
C GLU A 146 -9.16 7.88 -1.34
N LEU A 147 -9.11 9.07 -1.93
CA LEU A 147 -9.83 10.23 -1.44
C LEU A 147 -11.28 10.12 -1.88
N ILE A 148 -12.17 9.94 -0.91
CA ILE A 148 -13.61 9.90 -1.16
C ILE A 148 -14.14 11.33 -1.07
N GLU A 149 -14.66 11.84 -2.17
CA GLU A 149 -15.32 13.14 -2.26
C GLU A 149 -16.84 13.01 -2.07
N ASP A 150 -17.48 14.14 -1.75
CA ASP A 150 -18.95 14.25 -1.60
C ASP A 150 -19.55 13.29 -0.55
N TYR A 151 -18.81 12.99 0.53
CA TYR A 151 -19.32 12.11 1.60
C TYR A 151 -20.53 12.72 2.32
N GLN A 152 -20.54 14.02 2.54
CA GLN A 152 -21.64 14.73 3.22
C GLN A 152 -22.21 15.92 2.42
N GLY A 153 -21.92 16.03 1.15
CA GLY A 153 -22.35 17.12 0.26
C GLY A 153 -21.30 18.19 0.13
#